data_b1edbffcb9c8cf0e6fd7d42142626582
#
_entry.id   b1edbffcb9c8cf0e6fd7d42142626582
#
_cell.length_a   1.000
_cell.length_b   1.000
_cell.length_c   1.000
_cell.angle_alpha   90.00
_cell.angle_beta   90.00
_cell.angle_gamma   90.00
#
_symmetry.space_group_name_H-M   'P 1'
#
loop_
_entity.id
_entity.type
_entity.pdbx_description
1 polymer ?
#
loop_
_entity_poly.entity_id
_entity_poly.type
_entity_poly.pdbx_seq_one_letter_code
_entity_poly.pdbx_strand_id
1 'polypeptide(L)'
;MPRAFLFVLDSFGVGGAPDATAYGDEGANTLGHIAEFCAAGAGDREGLRAGPLQLPNMSALGLLHLAKAASGRFPAGMPVPEKIYATYGSANEVSRGKDTPSGHWEIAGTPVTFDWGYFPTEGDAFSPDFLESLCRAADVPGILGNCHASGTDIISRFGEEHIRTGKPICYTSTDSVFQVAAHETHFGLDRLMTFCAIARALLDPMNIGRVIARPFVGERVASFERTGNRRDFSVPPPEPTLLDRLVKEGRNVHAVGKIGDIFAHQGVSRVIKANGNQALMDATLQAMDTAEDGDLVFTNFVDFDMLYGHRRDVPGYAAALEAFDARLPEVGGKLKPGDLVILTADHGCDPTWRGTDHTRERVPIIAYGPGLRPRDIGIRSTYADIGETIARHLRIPTGLHGRSFL
;
A
#
# COMPACT_ATOMS: atom_id res chain seq x y z
N MET A 1 7.08 10.55 26.80
CA MET A 1 7.94 10.45 25.59
C MET A 1 7.12 10.88 24.37
N PRO A 2 7.74 11.25 23.26
CA PRO A 2 7.00 11.59 22.04
C PRO A 2 6.32 10.35 21.44
N ARG A 3 5.23 10.57 20.67
CA ARG A 3 4.55 9.56 19.86
C ARG A 3 4.85 9.82 18.38
N ALA A 4 4.69 8.82 17.53
CA ALA A 4 4.81 8.96 16.08
C ALA A 4 3.56 8.46 15.36
N PHE A 5 3.20 9.16 14.29
CA PHE A 5 2.04 8.86 13.43
C PHE A 5 2.51 8.84 11.98
N LEU A 6 2.46 7.68 11.37
CA LEU A 6 2.89 7.47 9.99
C LEU A 6 1.68 7.16 9.10
N PHE A 7 1.41 8.05 8.15
CA PHE A 7 0.29 7.95 7.23
C PHE A 7 0.82 7.72 5.82
N VAL A 8 0.51 6.56 5.26
CA VAL A 8 0.81 6.22 3.87
C VAL A 8 -0.45 6.43 3.04
N LEU A 9 -0.38 7.40 2.12
CA LEU A 9 -1.37 7.60 1.06
C LEU A 9 -0.98 6.64 -0.07
N ASP A 10 -1.56 5.44 -0.05
CA ASP A 10 -1.19 4.34 -0.94
C ASP A 10 -1.17 4.81 -2.41
N SER A 11 -0.04 4.63 -3.09
CA SER A 11 0.18 5.03 -4.48
C SER A 11 0.28 6.54 -4.79
N PHE A 12 0.42 7.42 -3.80
CA PHE A 12 0.49 8.87 -4.03
C PHE A 12 1.90 9.33 -4.41
N GLY A 13 2.34 9.00 -5.63
CA GLY A 13 3.62 9.45 -6.20
C GLY A 13 3.64 10.94 -6.55
N VAL A 14 4.87 11.49 -6.66
CA VAL A 14 5.13 12.89 -7.04
C VAL A 14 6.08 12.99 -8.24
N GLY A 15 6.19 11.93 -9.02
CA GLY A 15 7.00 11.86 -10.25
C GLY A 15 8.49 11.77 -10.04
N GLY A 16 9.22 11.77 -11.13
CA GLY A 16 10.65 12.03 -11.18
C GLY A 16 11.59 10.96 -10.61
N ALA A 17 11.18 9.70 -10.43
CA ALA A 17 12.10 8.65 -10.00
C ALA A 17 13.25 8.47 -11.00
N PRO A 18 14.52 8.39 -10.55
CA PRO A 18 15.67 8.40 -11.44
C PRO A 18 15.81 7.12 -12.27
N ASP A 19 15.20 6.03 -11.82
CA ASP A 19 15.19 4.71 -12.45
C ASP A 19 13.86 4.35 -13.15
N ALA A 20 12.94 5.31 -13.27
CA ALA A 20 11.61 5.11 -13.87
C ALA A 20 11.67 4.49 -15.29
N THR A 21 12.69 4.82 -16.08
CA THR A 21 12.90 4.26 -17.41
C THR A 21 13.07 2.73 -17.37
N ALA A 22 13.74 2.18 -16.36
CA ALA A 22 13.92 0.73 -16.22
C ALA A 22 12.60 -0.01 -15.97
N TYR A 23 11.60 0.69 -15.45
CA TYR A 23 10.25 0.16 -15.20
C TYR A 23 9.24 0.53 -16.30
N GLY A 24 9.70 1.28 -17.32
CA GLY A 24 8.83 1.80 -18.38
C GLY A 24 7.90 2.94 -17.92
N ASP A 25 8.23 3.61 -16.85
CA ASP A 25 7.41 4.63 -16.18
C ASP A 25 8.00 6.04 -16.29
N GLU A 26 8.93 6.25 -17.25
CA GLU A 26 9.50 7.56 -17.51
C GLU A 26 8.42 8.59 -17.85
N GLY A 27 8.31 9.63 -17.04
CA GLY A 27 7.31 10.67 -17.17
C GLY A 27 6.05 10.48 -16.31
N ALA A 28 5.87 9.33 -15.65
CA ALA A 28 4.77 9.14 -14.69
C ALA A 28 4.85 10.17 -13.55
N ASN A 29 3.71 10.73 -13.17
CA ASN A 29 3.62 11.76 -12.13
C ASN A 29 2.20 11.83 -11.58
N THR A 30 1.91 10.99 -10.60
CA THR A 30 0.57 10.83 -10.04
C THR A 30 -0.05 12.16 -9.61
N LEU A 31 0.61 12.92 -8.73
CA LEU A 31 0.10 14.24 -8.28
C LEU A 31 0.03 15.24 -9.45
N GLY A 32 1.10 15.33 -10.24
CA GLY A 32 1.21 16.33 -11.31
C GLY A 32 0.13 16.14 -12.38
N HIS A 33 -0.09 14.92 -12.83
CA HIS A 33 -1.08 14.63 -13.85
C HIS A 33 -2.52 14.74 -13.33
N ILE A 34 -2.79 14.34 -12.09
CA ILE A 34 -4.10 14.59 -11.45
C ILE A 34 -4.38 16.10 -11.43
N ALA A 35 -3.40 16.93 -11.01
CA ALA A 35 -3.55 18.37 -10.95
C ALA A 35 -3.77 19.00 -12.34
N GLU A 36 -3.02 18.56 -13.37
CA GLU A 36 -3.20 18.99 -14.76
C GLU A 36 -4.58 18.63 -15.30
N PHE A 37 -5.03 17.40 -15.05
CA PHE A 37 -6.34 16.92 -15.47
C PHE A 37 -7.47 17.74 -14.85
N CYS A 38 -7.35 18.05 -13.55
CA CYS A 38 -8.30 18.91 -12.85
C CYS A 38 -8.27 20.37 -13.33
N ALA A 39 -7.07 20.94 -13.54
CA ALA A 39 -6.92 22.31 -14.04
C ALA A 39 -7.49 22.49 -15.46
N ALA A 40 -7.47 21.43 -16.27
CA ALA A 40 -8.08 21.41 -17.60
C ALA A 40 -9.61 21.19 -17.58
N GLY A 41 -10.24 21.01 -16.41
CA GLY A 41 -11.66 20.70 -16.26
C GLY A 41 -12.05 19.26 -16.61
N ALA A 42 -11.07 18.43 -17.02
CA ALA A 42 -11.31 17.02 -17.32
C ALA A 42 -11.52 16.15 -16.05
N GLY A 43 -11.10 16.66 -14.89
CA GLY A 43 -11.33 16.06 -13.58
C GLY A 43 -12.70 16.36 -12.97
N ASP A 44 -13.58 17.10 -13.67
CA ASP A 44 -14.91 17.41 -13.17
C ASP A 44 -15.85 16.21 -13.32
N ARG A 45 -16.58 15.93 -12.26
CA ARG A 45 -17.60 14.87 -12.24
C ARG A 45 -18.79 15.35 -11.42
N GLU A 46 -19.97 15.43 -12.05
CA GLU A 46 -21.21 15.86 -11.39
C GLU A 46 -21.48 15.07 -10.10
N GLY A 47 -21.81 15.80 -9.03
CA GLY A 47 -22.08 15.22 -7.71
C GLY A 47 -20.83 14.73 -6.95
N LEU A 48 -19.61 14.88 -7.52
CA LEU A 48 -18.36 14.46 -6.87
C LEU A 48 -17.41 15.62 -6.62
N ARG A 49 -16.93 16.27 -7.67
CA ARG A 49 -15.99 17.40 -7.60
C ARG A 49 -15.98 18.23 -8.89
N ALA A 50 -15.48 19.48 -8.79
CA ALA A 50 -15.26 20.35 -9.94
C ALA A 50 -14.09 21.32 -9.72
N GLY A 51 -13.50 21.80 -10.83
CA GLY A 51 -12.41 22.79 -10.84
C GLY A 51 -11.03 22.21 -10.55
N PRO A 52 -10.02 23.08 -10.34
CA PRO A 52 -8.66 22.69 -10.00
C PRO A 52 -8.58 21.88 -8.70
N LEU A 53 -7.54 21.05 -8.58
CA LEU A 53 -7.31 20.23 -7.37
C LEU A 53 -7.07 21.12 -6.14
N GLN A 54 -7.79 20.84 -5.04
CA GLN A 54 -7.77 21.62 -3.81
C GLN A 54 -7.17 20.86 -2.64
N LEU A 55 -5.88 21.09 -2.34
CA LEU A 55 -5.15 20.50 -1.22
C LEU A 55 -4.50 21.58 -0.34
N PRO A 56 -5.29 22.50 0.24
CA PRO A 56 -4.73 23.65 0.95
C PRO A 56 -3.89 23.28 2.17
N ASN A 57 -4.26 22.23 2.91
CA ASN A 57 -3.52 21.81 4.09
C ASN A 57 -2.19 21.15 3.72
N MET A 58 -2.16 20.18 2.81
CA MET A 58 -0.91 19.58 2.34
C MET A 58 -0.03 20.61 1.62
N SER A 59 -0.61 21.55 0.89
CA SER A 59 0.14 22.65 0.26
C SER A 59 0.84 23.51 1.31
N ALA A 60 0.14 23.92 2.37
CA ALA A 60 0.73 24.65 3.49
C ALA A 60 1.82 23.86 4.24
N LEU A 61 1.77 22.53 4.17
CA LEU A 61 2.79 21.63 4.70
C LEU A 61 3.95 21.37 3.72
N GLY A 62 3.96 21.95 2.51
CA GLY A 62 5.09 21.91 1.58
C GLY A 62 4.94 20.97 0.38
N LEU A 63 3.76 20.35 0.17
CA LEU A 63 3.50 19.41 -0.92
C LEU A 63 3.91 19.97 -2.30
N LEU A 64 3.54 21.22 -2.61
CA LEU A 64 3.83 21.78 -3.93
C LEU A 64 5.33 22.00 -4.16
N HIS A 65 6.08 22.37 -3.11
CA HIS A 65 7.52 22.58 -3.19
C HIS A 65 8.27 21.27 -3.39
N LEU A 66 7.93 20.22 -2.64
CA LEU A 66 8.54 18.90 -2.84
C LEU A 66 8.19 18.31 -4.21
N ALA A 67 6.94 18.49 -4.70
CA ALA A 67 6.54 18.06 -6.03
C ALA A 67 7.31 18.77 -7.14
N LYS A 68 7.53 20.10 -6.99
CA LYS A 68 8.40 20.84 -7.91
C LYS A 68 9.83 20.34 -7.89
N ALA A 69 10.39 20.06 -6.71
CA ALA A 69 11.75 19.52 -6.60
C ALA A 69 11.87 18.13 -7.22
N ALA A 70 10.83 17.29 -7.09
CA ALA A 70 10.79 15.94 -7.64
C ALA A 70 10.62 15.91 -9.17
N SER A 71 9.67 16.71 -9.71
CA SER A 71 9.21 16.64 -11.11
C SER A 71 9.65 17.83 -11.98
N GLY A 72 10.30 18.85 -11.41
CA GLY A 72 10.76 20.05 -12.10
C GLY A 72 9.73 21.18 -12.23
N ARG A 73 8.46 20.94 -11.92
CA ARG A 73 7.36 21.94 -12.06
C ARG A 73 6.37 21.87 -10.90
N PHE A 74 5.71 22.99 -10.63
CA PHE A 74 4.59 23.00 -9.70
C PHE A 74 3.38 22.26 -10.31
N PRO A 75 2.59 21.53 -9.50
CA PRO A 75 1.31 21.00 -9.94
C PRO A 75 0.38 22.09 -10.46
N ALA A 76 -0.26 21.84 -11.60
CA ALA A 76 -1.05 22.83 -12.32
C ALA A 76 -2.32 23.24 -11.54
N GLY A 77 -2.70 24.53 -11.63
CA GLY A 77 -3.93 25.06 -11.05
C GLY A 77 -3.96 25.15 -9.53
N MET A 78 -2.89 24.76 -8.83
CA MET A 78 -2.81 24.81 -7.38
C MET A 78 -2.06 26.07 -6.90
N PRO A 79 -2.62 26.86 -5.97
CA PRO A 79 -1.97 28.07 -5.46
C PRO A 79 -0.76 27.71 -4.59
N VAL A 80 0.39 28.27 -4.91
CA VAL A 80 1.65 28.04 -4.15
C VAL A 80 1.63 28.89 -2.88
N PRO A 81 1.76 28.27 -1.69
CA PRO A 81 1.73 29.01 -0.43
C PRO A 81 3.01 29.84 -0.22
N GLU A 82 2.87 31.02 0.36
CA GLU A 82 4.01 31.88 0.73
C GLU A 82 4.81 31.34 1.91
N LYS A 83 4.17 30.59 2.80
CA LYS A 83 4.79 30.05 4.02
C LYS A 83 4.51 28.57 4.18
N ILE A 84 5.56 27.83 4.51
CA ILE A 84 5.51 26.40 4.77
C ILE A 84 5.61 26.13 6.27
N TYR A 85 4.82 25.17 6.77
CA TYR A 85 4.71 24.86 8.19
C TYR A 85 5.29 23.48 8.58
N ALA A 86 5.82 22.72 7.63
CA ALA A 86 6.38 21.39 7.88
C ALA A 86 7.82 21.25 7.37
N THR A 87 8.50 20.23 7.82
CA THR A 87 9.69 19.69 7.16
C THR A 87 9.21 18.88 5.95
N TYR A 88 9.72 19.18 4.76
CA TYR A 88 9.23 18.58 3.51
C TYR A 88 10.36 18.20 2.57
N GLY A 89 10.13 17.19 1.77
CA GLY A 89 11.01 16.70 0.72
C GLY A 89 10.38 15.49 0.02
N SER A 90 11.15 14.79 -0.77
CA SER A 90 10.74 13.56 -1.42
C SER A 90 11.79 12.47 -1.27
N ALA A 91 11.45 11.22 -1.56
CA ALA A 91 12.41 10.12 -1.52
C ALA A 91 12.36 9.27 -2.79
N ASN A 92 13.53 8.74 -3.18
CA ASN A 92 13.65 7.68 -4.16
C ASN A 92 13.42 6.33 -3.48
N GLU A 93 12.89 5.38 -4.21
CA GLU A 93 12.85 3.98 -3.80
C GLU A 93 14.12 3.27 -4.23
N VAL A 94 14.70 2.45 -3.35
CA VAL A 94 15.83 1.58 -3.67
C VAL A 94 15.42 0.11 -3.78
N SER A 95 14.23 -0.24 -3.27
CA SER A 95 13.64 -1.56 -3.47
C SER A 95 13.48 -1.85 -4.97
N ARG A 96 13.67 -3.11 -5.37
CA ARG A 96 13.52 -3.54 -6.77
C ARG A 96 12.08 -3.66 -7.23
N GLY A 97 11.12 -3.76 -6.31
CA GLY A 97 9.69 -3.70 -6.59
C GLY A 97 9.18 -2.28 -6.72
N LYS A 98 7.97 -2.12 -7.20
CA LYS A 98 7.14 -0.90 -7.14
C LYS A 98 5.75 -1.23 -6.60
N ASP A 99 5.71 -2.18 -5.67
CA ASP A 99 4.50 -2.75 -5.08
C ASP A 99 4.38 -2.37 -3.60
N THR A 100 3.17 -2.48 -3.06
CA THR A 100 2.85 -2.09 -1.69
C THR A 100 3.79 -2.70 -0.63
N PRO A 101 4.13 -4.03 -0.64
CA PRO A 101 5.11 -4.57 0.30
C PRO A 101 6.49 -3.93 0.17
N SER A 102 7.02 -3.78 -1.04
CA SER A 102 8.35 -3.19 -1.29
C SER A 102 8.46 -1.79 -0.72
N GLY A 103 7.49 -0.91 -1.01
CA GLY A 103 7.49 0.46 -0.50
C GLY A 103 7.32 0.53 1.02
N HIS A 104 6.36 -0.20 1.59
CA HIS A 104 6.11 -0.18 3.03
C HIS A 104 7.27 -0.76 3.85
N TRP A 105 7.90 -1.85 3.39
CA TRP A 105 9.05 -2.42 4.09
C TRP A 105 10.26 -1.49 4.02
N GLU A 106 10.48 -0.84 2.88
CA GLU A 106 11.54 0.16 2.78
C GLU A 106 11.26 1.37 3.68
N ILE A 107 10.03 1.89 3.73
CA ILE A 107 9.63 2.93 4.70
C ILE A 107 9.95 2.48 6.14
N ALA A 108 9.76 1.21 6.46
CA ALA A 108 10.06 0.65 7.77
C ALA A 108 11.55 0.26 7.95
N GLY A 109 12.43 0.64 7.03
CA GLY A 109 13.87 0.47 7.13
C GLY A 109 14.42 -0.82 6.53
N THR A 110 13.64 -1.56 5.73
CA THR A 110 14.02 -2.86 5.15
C THR A 110 13.75 -2.86 3.65
N PRO A 111 14.67 -2.31 2.82
CA PRO A 111 14.52 -2.32 1.37
C PRO A 111 14.53 -3.75 0.79
N VAL A 112 13.69 -3.97 -0.23
CA VAL A 112 13.64 -5.24 -0.97
C VAL A 112 14.72 -5.23 -2.05
N THR A 113 15.83 -5.91 -1.80
CA THR A 113 16.99 -5.97 -2.70
C THR A 113 17.03 -7.17 -3.62
N PHE A 114 16.04 -8.05 -3.52
CA PHE A 114 15.82 -9.21 -4.38
C PHE A 114 14.68 -8.96 -5.37
N ASP A 115 14.65 -9.73 -6.45
CA ASP A 115 13.55 -9.67 -7.41
C ASP A 115 12.39 -10.55 -6.94
N TRP A 116 11.17 -10.00 -6.99
CA TRP A 116 9.97 -10.81 -6.80
C TRP A 116 9.83 -11.83 -7.92
N GLY A 117 9.33 -13.01 -7.58
CA GLY A 117 8.91 -13.99 -8.56
C GLY A 117 7.58 -13.60 -9.19
N TYR A 118 7.43 -13.81 -10.48
CA TYR A 118 6.17 -13.60 -11.20
C TYR A 118 5.82 -14.84 -11.99
N PHE A 119 4.53 -15.10 -12.10
CA PHE A 119 4.05 -16.15 -12.97
C PHE A 119 3.86 -15.63 -14.40
N PRO A 120 3.95 -16.51 -15.42
CA PRO A 120 3.66 -16.15 -16.81
C PRO A 120 2.28 -15.52 -16.96
N THR A 121 2.18 -14.50 -17.83
CA THR A 121 0.92 -13.83 -18.14
C THR A 121 0.10 -14.57 -19.21
N GLU A 122 0.74 -15.45 -19.98
CA GLU A 122 0.13 -16.24 -21.03
C GLU A 122 0.36 -17.74 -20.80
N GLY A 123 -0.59 -18.56 -21.21
CA GLY A 123 -0.53 -20.02 -21.06
C GLY A 123 -0.74 -20.48 -19.59
N ASP A 124 -0.10 -21.61 -19.26
CA ASP A 124 -0.12 -22.17 -17.92
C ASP A 124 0.76 -21.35 -16.98
N ALA A 125 0.15 -20.81 -15.92
CA ALA A 125 0.86 -19.96 -14.96
C ALA A 125 1.78 -20.77 -14.04
N PHE A 126 1.39 -21.99 -13.67
CA PHE A 126 2.09 -22.79 -12.68
C PHE A 126 2.70 -24.04 -13.29
N SER A 127 3.96 -24.35 -12.93
CA SER A 127 4.66 -25.51 -13.44
C SER A 127 4.03 -26.82 -12.99
N PRO A 128 4.10 -27.90 -13.80
CA PRO A 128 3.60 -29.23 -13.41
C PRO A 128 4.18 -29.73 -12.10
N ASP A 129 5.47 -29.55 -11.84
CA ASP A 129 6.17 -30.02 -10.65
C ASP A 129 5.65 -29.31 -9.38
N PHE A 130 5.40 -28.00 -9.47
CA PHE A 130 4.79 -27.24 -8.38
C PHE A 130 3.37 -27.74 -8.09
N LEU A 131 2.55 -27.91 -9.14
CA LEU A 131 1.18 -28.39 -9.01
C LEU A 131 1.11 -29.80 -8.43
N GLU A 132 1.97 -30.73 -8.86
CA GLU A 132 2.05 -32.08 -8.29
C GLU A 132 2.40 -32.04 -6.80
N SER A 133 3.39 -31.22 -6.44
CA SER A 133 3.82 -31.07 -5.05
C SER A 133 2.71 -30.48 -4.18
N LEU A 134 2.03 -29.42 -4.67
CA LEU A 134 0.93 -28.76 -3.98
C LEU A 134 -0.27 -29.71 -3.79
N CYS A 135 -0.70 -30.38 -4.86
CA CYS A 135 -1.85 -31.29 -4.80
C CYS A 135 -1.60 -32.46 -3.84
N ARG A 136 -0.39 -33.02 -3.85
CA ARG A 136 0.02 -34.09 -2.93
C ARG A 136 0.04 -33.63 -1.48
N ALA A 137 0.64 -32.45 -1.20
CA ALA A 137 0.77 -31.93 0.15
C ALA A 137 -0.56 -31.47 0.74
N ALA A 138 -1.48 -30.97 -0.09
CA ALA A 138 -2.79 -30.47 0.33
C ALA A 138 -3.92 -31.53 0.23
N ASP A 139 -3.63 -32.75 -0.20
CA ASP A 139 -4.59 -33.84 -0.41
C ASP A 139 -5.81 -33.39 -1.23
N VAL A 140 -5.55 -32.87 -2.43
CA VAL A 140 -6.57 -32.48 -3.39
C VAL A 140 -6.41 -33.21 -4.72
N PRO A 141 -7.51 -33.53 -5.44
CA PRO A 141 -7.47 -34.32 -6.68
C PRO A 141 -6.88 -33.58 -7.89
N GLY A 142 -6.47 -32.33 -7.72
CA GLY A 142 -5.97 -31.44 -8.75
C GLY A 142 -6.45 -30.01 -8.50
N ILE A 143 -6.18 -29.12 -9.45
CA ILE A 143 -6.64 -27.73 -9.43
C ILE A 143 -7.47 -27.41 -10.67
N LEU A 144 -8.17 -26.26 -10.63
CA LEU A 144 -8.79 -25.62 -11.78
C LEU A 144 -8.11 -24.26 -12.02
N GLY A 145 -8.21 -23.73 -13.23
CA GLY A 145 -7.65 -22.44 -13.61
C GLY A 145 -6.26 -22.55 -14.21
N ASN A 146 -5.18 -22.45 -13.42
CA ASN A 146 -3.78 -22.42 -13.87
C ASN A 146 -3.51 -21.35 -14.94
N CYS A 147 -4.01 -20.13 -14.74
CA CYS A 147 -3.87 -19.06 -15.73
C CYS A 147 -3.86 -17.67 -15.05
N HIS A 148 -3.51 -16.65 -15.84
CA HIS A 148 -3.71 -15.26 -15.45
C HIS A 148 -5.20 -14.89 -15.62
N ALA A 149 -5.85 -14.39 -14.55
CA ALA A 149 -7.27 -14.05 -14.60
C ALA A 149 -7.71 -13.03 -13.55
N SER A 150 -8.88 -12.43 -13.76
CA SER A 150 -9.60 -11.71 -12.71
C SER A 150 -10.33 -12.69 -11.79
N GLY A 151 -10.41 -12.35 -10.50
CA GLY A 151 -11.01 -13.25 -9.50
C GLY A 151 -12.53 -13.47 -9.69
N THR A 152 -13.26 -12.51 -10.26
CA THR A 152 -14.69 -12.66 -10.56
C THR A 152 -14.92 -13.56 -11.77
N ASP A 153 -14.16 -13.34 -12.82
CA ASP A 153 -14.32 -14.08 -14.07
C ASP A 153 -13.97 -15.56 -13.90
N ILE A 154 -12.88 -15.84 -13.14
CA ILE A 154 -12.45 -17.21 -12.96
C ILE A 154 -13.39 -18.01 -12.04
N ILE A 155 -14.01 -17.37 -11.04
CA ILE A 155 -15.05 -17.99 -10.21
C ILE A 155 -16.29 -18.28 -11.07
N SER A 156 -16.71 -17.34 -11.90
CA SER A 156 -17.83 -17.54 -12.82
C SER A 156 -17.58 -18.70 -13.80
N ARG A 157 -16.32 -18.86 -14.26
CA ARG A 157 -15.92 -19.92 -15.20
C ARG A 157 -15.85 -21.30 -14.57
N PHE A 158 -15.31 -21.41 -13.37
CA PHE A 158 -14.95 -22.71 -12.76
C PHE A 158 -15.70 -23.02 -11.46
N GLY A 159 -16.55 -22.11 -10.94
CA GLY A 159 -17.20 -22.28 -9.64
C GLY A 159 -18.08 -23.53 -9.54
N GLU A 160 -18.89 -23.82 -10.56
CA GLU A 160 -19.74 -25.02 -10.58
C GLU A 160 -18.89 -26.32 -10.70
N GLU A 161 -17.82 -26.30 -11.50
CA GLU A 161 -16.90 -27.44 -11.60
C GLU A 161 -16.13 -27.64 -10.28
N HIS A 162 -15.72 -26.57 -9.62
CA HIS A 162 -15.09 -26.62 -8.30
C HIS A 162 -16.01 -27.30 -7.27
N ILE A 163 -17.28 -26.91 -7.20
CA ILE A 163 -18.28 -27.52 -6.29
C ILE A 163 -18.41 -29.02 -6.58
N ARG A 164 -18.50 -29.41 -7.85
CA ARG A 164 -18.67 -30.80 -8.27
C ARG A 164 -17.43 -31.67 -8.03
N THR A 165 -16.22 -31.12 -8.19
CA THR A 165 -14.97 -31.92 -8.22
C THR A 165 -14.16 -31.79 -6.94
N GLY A 166 -14.39 -30.78 -6.12
CA GLY A 166 -13.56 -30.45 -4.95
C GLY A 166 -12.16 -29.92 -5.30
N LYS A 167 -11.89 -29.60 -6.58
CA LYS A 167 -10.61 -29.00 -7.01
C LYS A 167 -10.61 -27.50 -6.73
N PRO A 168 -9.66 -26.92 -5.96
CA PRO A 168 -9.58 -25.47 -5.77
C PRO A 168 -9.24 -24.76 -7.09
N ILE A 169 -9.71 -23.51 -7.22
CA ILE A 169 -9.47 -22.67 -8.40
C ILE A 169 -8.20 -21.86 -8.12
N CYS A 170 -7.09 -22.19 -8.79
CA CYS A 170 -5.80 -21.52 -8.64
C CYS A 170 -5.49 -20.64 -9.85
N TYR A 171 -5.12 -19.39 -9.63
CA TYR A 171 -4.85 -18.42 -10.68
C TYR A 171 -3.88 -17.34 -10.19
N THR A 172 -3.36 -16.55 -11.12
CA THR A 172 -2.51 -15.39 -10.83
C THR A 172 -3.09 -14.11 -11.43
N SER A 173 -2.48 -12.99 -11.13
CA SER A 173 -2.74 -11.67 -11.71
C SER A 173 -1.40 -10.95 -11.96
N THR A 174 -1.43 -9.66 -12.27
CA THR A 174 -0.23 -8.88 -12.61
C THR A 174 0.80 -8.83 -11.50
N ASP A 175 0.37 -8.86 -10.23
CA ASP A 175 1.27 -8.84 -9.08
C ASP A 175 1.98 -10.19 -8.86
N SER A 176 2.97 -10.18 -7.96
CA SER A 176 3.63 -11.40 -7.45
C SER A 176 2.69 -12.17 -6.52
N VAL A 177 1.68 -12.85 -7.07
CA VAL A 177 0.63 -13.48 -6.28
C VAL A 177 0.21 -14.85 -6.80
N PHE A 178 -0.09 -15.77 -5.87
CA PHE A 178 -0.81 -17.02 -6.10
C PHE A 178 -2.18 -16.91 -5.43
N GLN A 179 -3.25 -17.01 -6.18
CA GLN A 179 -4.61 -16.82 -5.68
C GLN A 179 -5.40 -18.10 -5.72
N VAL A 180 -6.15 -18.39 -4.68
CA VAL A 180 -6.97 -19.59 -4.54
C VAL A 180 -8.40 -19.22 -4.24
N ALA A 181 -9.31 -19.43 -5.17
CA ALA A 181 -10.73 -19.34 -4.91
C ALA A 181 -11.32 -20.72 -4.59
N ALA A 182 -12.10 -20.80 -3.51
CA ALA A 182 -12.82 -21.99 -3.11
C ALA A 182 -14.11 -21.65 -2.38
N HIS A 183 -15.12 -22.54 -2.53
CA HIS A 183 -16.42 -22.37 -1.92
C HIS A 183 -16.38 -22.66 -0.42
N GLU A 184 -16.91 -21.77 0.41
CA GLU A 184 -16.80 -21.88 1.87
C GLU A 184 -17.43 -23.16 2.45
N THR A 185 -18.55 -23.59 1.89
CA THR A 185 -19.27 -24.78 2.38
C THR A 185 -18.78 -26.06 1.69
N HIS A 186 -18.72 -26.08 0.35
CA HIS A 186 -18.41 -27.30 -0.40
C HIS A 186 -16.94 -27.72 -0.32
N PHE A 187 -16.02 -26.78 -0.26
CA PHE A 187 -14.60 -27.06 -0.05
C PHE A 187 -14.22 -26.98 1.43
N GLY A 188 -14.80 -26.03 2.14
CA GLY A 188 -14.54 -25.73 3.53
C GLY A 188 -13.54 -24.57 3.71
N LEU A 189 -13.92 -23.58 4.54
CA LEU A 189 -13.08 -22.40 4.78
C LEU A 189 -11.73 -22.79 5.42
N ASP A 190 -11.72 -23.64 6.44
CA ASP A 190 -10.49 -24.09 7.11
C ASP A 190 -9.57 -24.88 6.16
N ARG A 191 -10.17 -25.68 5.26
CA ARG A 191 -9.41 -26.40 4.24
C ARG A 191 -8.76 -25.44 3.24
N LEU A 192 -9.47 -24.37 2.84
CA LEU A 192 -8.91 -23.32 1.99
C LEU A 192 -7.73 -22.63 2.69
N MET A 193 -7.86 -22.29 3.98
CA MET A 193 -6.77 -21.65 4.73
C MET A 193 -5.56 -22.57 4.84
N THR A 194 -5.77 -23.86 5.10
CA THR A 194 -4.70 -24.87 5.14
C THR A 194 -4.02 -25.04 3.78
N PHE A 195 -4.80 -25.11 2.69
CA PHE A 195 -4.27 -25.17 1.33
C PHE A 195 -3.38 -23.96 1.01
N CYS A 196 -3.83 -22.76 1.35
CA CYS A 196 -3.05 -21.54 1.13
C CYS A 196 -1.76 -21.48 1.98
N ALA A 197 -1.78 -22.00 3.20
CA ALA A 197 -0.58 -22.10 4.03
C ALA A 197 0.46 -23.07 3.45
N ILE A 198 0.02 -24.21 2.91
CA ILE A 198 0.87 -25.16 2.19
C ILE A 198 1.45 -24.52 0.91
N ALA A 199 0.60 -23.85 0.12
CA ALA A 199 1.04 -23.13 -1.07
C ALA A 199 2.08 -22.06 -0.72
N ARG A 200 1.90 -21.30 0.38
CA ARG A 200 2.87 -20.31 0.86
C ARG A 200 4.26 -20.94 1.06
N ALA A 201 4.33 -22.02 1.82
CA ALA A 201 5.60 -22.69 2.09
C ALA A 201 6.31 -23.21 0.81
N LEU A 202 5.55 -23.70 -0.17
CA LEU A 202 6.11 -24.17 -1.45
C LEU A 202 6.56 -23.02 -2.37
N LEU A 203 6.01 -21.82 -2.22
CA LEU A 203 6.30 -20.64 -3.05
C LEU A 203 7.37 -19.73 -2.46
N ASP A 204 7.77 -19.90 -1.19
CA ASP A 204 8.84 -19.13 -0.57
C ASP A 204 10.15 -19.14 -1.37
N PRO A 205 10.65 -20.29 -1.86
CA PRO A 205 11.87 -20.32 -2.66
C PRO A 205 11.77 -19.61 -4.02
N MET A 206 10.54 -19.35 -4.48
CA MET A 206 10.26 -18.67 -5.74
C MET A 206 10.07 -17.16 -5.58
N ASN A 207 10.22 -16.62 -4.38
CA ASN A 207 10.00 -15.21 -4.06
C ASN A 207 8.60 -14.69 -4.49
N ILE A 208 7.57 -15.53 -4.44
CA ILE A 208 6.20 -15.08 -4.70
C ILE A 208 5.70 -14.30 -3.50
N GLY A 209 5.36 -13.04 -3.67
CA GLY A 209 5.07 -12.10 -2.58
C GLY A 209 3.86 -12.47 -1.73
N ARG A 210 2.79 -13.01 -2.33
CA ARG A 210 1.55 -13.32 -1.59
C ARG A 210 0.88 -14.59 -2.08
N VAL A 211 0.28 -15.33 -1.15
CA VAL A 211 -0.76 -16.33 -1.43
C VAL A 211 -2.08 -15.79 -0.89
N ILE A 212 -3.13 -15.75 -1.69
CA ILE A 212 -4.40 -15.13 -1.32
C ILE A 212 -5.52 -16.17 -1.32
N ALA A 213 -6.12 -16.41 -0.15
CA ALA A 213 -7.37 -17.15 -0.02
C ALA A 213 -8.55 -16.24 -0.41
N ARG A 214 -9.33 -16.66 -1.39
CA ARG A 214 -10.52 -15.96 -1.88
C ARG A 214 -11.77 -16.83 -1.76
N PRO A 215 -12.33 -16.95 -0.56
CA PRO A 215 -13.54 -17.72 -0.36
C PRO A 215 -14.74 -17.08 -1.06
N PHE A 216 -15.65 -17.93 -1.53
CA PHE A 216 -16.90 -17.51 -2.16
C PHE A 216 -18.06 -18.44 -1.74
N VAL A 217 -19.29 -17.99 -1.97
CA VAL A 217 -20.53 -18.71 -1.73
C VAL A 217 -21.41 -18.65 -2.98
N GLY A 218 -22.53 -19.39 -2.97
CA GLY A 218 -23.48 -19.48 -4.08
C GLY A 218 -23.40 -20.82 -4.81
N GLU A 219 -24.50 -21.25 -5.42
CA GLU A 219 -24.62 -22.58 -6.03
C GLU A 219 -24.51 -22.57 -7.57
N ARG A 220 -24.58 -21.39 -8.18
CA ARG A 220 -24.58 -21.20 -9.65
C ARG A 220 -23.89 -19.90 -10.02
N VAL A 221 -23.44 -19.78 -11.25
CA VAL A 221 -22.74 -18.59 -11.78
C VAL A 221 -23.44 -17.27 -11.40
N ALA A 222 -24.77 -17.21 -11.50
CA ALA A 222 -25.54 -16.01 -11.18
C ALA A 222 -25.57 -15.63 -9.68
N SER A 223 -25.23 -16.56 -8.79
CA SER A 223 -25.26 -16.37 -7.34
C SER A 223 -23.86 -16.39 -6.68
N PHE A 224 -22.80 -16.58 -7.45
CA PHE A 224 -21.46 -16.58 -6.87
C PHE A 224 -21.09 -15.20 -6.34
N GLU A 225 -20.73 -15.16 -5.06
CA GLU A 225 -20.32 -13.95 -4.36
C GLU A 225 -19.09 -14.23 -3.50
N ARG A 226 -18.08 -13.35 -3.59
CA ARG A 226 -16.90 -13.43 -2.72
C ARG A 226 -17.26 -12.97 -1.33
N THR A 227 -16.80 -13.69 -0.31
CA THR A 227 -17.08 -13.36 1.09
C THR A 227 -16.00 -12.45 1.68
N GLY A 228 -16.30 -11.91 2.86
CA GLY A 228 -15.34 -11.11 3.64
C GLY A 228 -14.23 -11.93 4.32
N ASN A 229 -14.25 -13.28 4.23
CA ASN A 229 -13.27 -14.18 4.85
C ASN A 229 -11.98 -14.33 4.03
N ARG A 230 -11.68 -13.36 3.14
CA ARG A 230 -10.39 -13.27 2.45
C ARG A 230 -9.25 -13.23 3.45
N ARG A 231 -8.17 -13.97 3.15
CA ARG A 231 -6.92 -13.90 3.90
C ARG A 231 -5.73 -13.88 2.96
N ASP A 232 -4.81 -12.96 3.22
CA ASP A 232 -3.54 -12.85 2.51
C ASP A 232 -2.44 -13.51 3.37
N PHE A 233 -1.71 -14.44 2.78
CA PHE A 233 -0.52 -15.08 3.34
C PHE A 233 0.70 -14.43 2.68
N SER A 234 1.11 -13.30 3.23
CA SER A 234 2.27 -12.55 2.74
C SER A 234 3.58 -13.18 3.18
N VAL A 235 4.63 -13.00 2.39
CA VAL A 235 6.00 -13.24 2.86
C VAL A 235 6.29 -12.21 3.94
N PRO A 236 6.95 -12.57 5.04
CA PRO A 236 7.41 -11.59 6.02
C PRO A 236 8.57 -10.76 5.46
N PRO A 237 8.81 -9.56 6.00
CA PRO A 237 10.01 -8.79 5.67
C PRO A 237 11.28 -9.61 5.88
N PRO A 238 12.31 -9.47 5.00
CA PRO A 238 13.52 -10.29 5.05
C PRO A 238 14.43 -9.99 6.25
N GLU A 239 14.25 -8.84 6.87
CA GLU A 239 15.01 -8.36 8.02
C GLU A 239 14.09 -7.72 9.06
N PRO A 240 14.53 -7.58 10.33
CA PRO A 240 13.75 -6.86 11.34
C PRO A 240 13.50 -5.41 10.94
N THR A 241 12.24 -5.05 10.85
CA THR A 241 11.77 -3.72 10.48
C THR A 241 11.77 -2.73 11.65
N LEU A 242 11.41 -1.47 11.42
CA LEU A 242 11.10 -0.49 12.46
C LEU A 242 10.07 -1.05 13.47
N LEU A 243 9.06 -1.78 12.98
CA LEU A 243 8.00 -2.33 13.80
C LEU A 243 8.55 -3.34 14.82
N ASP A 244 9.40 -4.26 14.36
CA ASP A 244 10.05 -5.26 15.23
C ASP A 244 10.94 -4.59 16.27
N ARG A 245 11.69 -3.56 15.87
CA ARG A 245 12.55 -2.79 16.77
C ARG A 245 11.76 -2.07 17.86
N LEU A 246 10.60 -1.48 17.51
CA LEU A 246 9.70 -0.83 18.45
C LEU A 246 9.17 -1.82 19.49
N VAL A 247 8.64 -2.95 19.04
CA VAL A 247 8.12 -3.99 19.94
C VAL A 247 9.21 -4.55 20.84
N LYS A 248 10.42 -4.76 20.31
CA LYS A 248 11.59 -5.20 21.11
C LYS A 248 11.96 -4.22 22.21
N GLU A 249 11.78 -2.92 21.98
CA GLU A 249 12.01 -1.85 22.96
C GLU A 249 10.78 -1.58 23.86
N GLY A 250 9.79 -2.48 23.83
CA GLY A 250 8.58 -2.38 24.67
C GLY A 250 7.61 -1.28 24.23
N ARG A 251 7.63 -0.87 22.95
CA ARG A 251 6.68 0.09 22.37
C ARG A 251 5.57 -0.62 21.65
N ASN A 252 4.42 0.04 21.51
CA ASN A 252 3.33 -0.51 20.74
C ASN A 252 3.30 0.04 19.32
N VAL A 253 2.92 -0.84 18.40
CA VAL A 253 2.63 -0.52 17.02
C VAL A 253 1.15 -0.78 16.75
N HIS A 254 0.40 0.29 16.52
CA HIS A 254 -1.01 0.26 16.15
C HIS A 254 -1.12 0.26 14.62
N ALA A 255 -1.35 -0.90 14.04
CA ALA A 255 -1.47 -1.10 12.59
C ALA A 255 -2.93 -0.85 12.15
N VAL A 256 -3.17 0.25 11.44
CA VAL A 256 -4.49 0.63 10.94
C VAL A 256 -4.62 0.26 9.46
N GLY A 257 -5.73 -0.36 9.09
CA GLY A 257 -5.98 -0.83 7.74
C GLY A 257 -5.19 -2.08 7.38
N LYS A 258 -4.48 -2.07 6.25
CA LYS A 258 -3.72 -3.23 5.72
C LYS A 258 -2.32 -3.41 6.32
N ILE A 259 -1.86 -2.53 7.20
CA ILE A 259 -0.49 -2.58 7.73
C ILE A 259 -0.17 -3.95 8.35
N GLY A 260 -1.11 -4.53 9.13
CA GLY A 260 -0.91 -5.87 9.70
C GLY A 260 -0.62 -6.94 8.66
N ASP A 261 -1.37 -6.95 7.57
CA ASP A 261 -1.22 -7.92 6.49
C ASP A 261 0.05 -7.68 5.66
N ILE A 262 0.41 -6.41 5.40
CA ILE A 262 1.63 -6.02 4.66
C ILE A 262 2.89 -6.51 5.38
N PHE A 263 2.92 -6.46 6.70
CA PHE A 263 4.04 -6.92 7.52
C PHE A 263 3.90 -8.36 8.02
N ALA A 264 2.98 -9.15 7.46
CA ALA A 264 2.71 -10.53 7.91
C ALA A 264 2.51 -10.63 9.45
N HIS A 265 1.93 -9.59 10.04
CA HIS A 265 1.72 -9.39 11.48
C HIS A 265 3.00 -9.32 12.34
N GLN A 266 4.19 -9.23 11.74
CA GLN A 266 5.44 -9.07 12.48
C GLN A 266 5.59 -7.64 13.01
N GLY A 267 6.03 -7.50 14.24
CA GLY A 267 6.22 -6.20 14.88
C GLY A 267 4.92 -5.42 15.11
N VAL A 268 3.75 -6.05 15.08
CA VAL A 268 2.45 -5.41 15.25
C VAL A 268 1.86 -5.77 16.62
N SER A 269 1.60 -4.75 17.44
CA SER A 269 0.98 -4.95 18.77
C SER A 269 -0.55 -5.00 18.71
N ARG A 270 -1.14 -4.21 17.81
CA ARG A 270 -2.59 -4.12 17.64
C ARG A 270 -2.97 -3.87 16.19
N VAL A 271 -3.89 -4.69 15.65
CA VAL A 271 -4.49 -4.48 14.33
C VAL A 271 -5.85 -3.79 14.51
N ILE A 272 -6.05 -2.71 13.75
CA ILE A 272 -7.30 -1.92 13.72
C ILE A 272 -7.83 -1.96 12.29
N LYS A 273 -8.89 -2.75 12.08
CA LYS A 273 -9.51 -2.91 10.75
C LYS A 273 -10.50 -1.79 10.49
N ALA A 274 -10.41 -1.20 9.31
CA ALA A 274 -11.38 -0.25 8.76
C ALA A 274 -11.37 -0.36 7.23
N ASN A 275 -12.47 -0.03 6.59
CA ASN A 275 -12.63 -0.08 5.14
C ASN A 275 -13.01 1.30 4.60
N GLY A 276 -12.26 1.76 3.62
CA GLY A 276 -12.41 3.08 3.01
C GLY A 276 -11.66 4.18 3.76
N ASN A 277 -11.12 5.15 3.01
CA ASN A 277 -10.23 6.18 3.56
C ASN A 277 -10.89 7.01 4.68
N GLN A 278 -12.21 7.24 4.63
CA GLN A 278 -12.91 7.97 5.69
C GLN A 278 -12.90 7.19 7.01
N ALA A 279 -13.26 5.90 6.96
CA ALA A 279 -13.26 5.05 8.14
C ALA A 279 -11.83 4.77 8.64
N LEU A 280 -10.84 4.69 7.74
CA LEU A 280 -9.42 4.61 8.10
C LEU A 280 -8.95 5.87 8.84
N MET A 281 -9.39 7.06 8.42
CA MET A 281 -9.10 8.30 9.13
C MET A 281 -9.76 8.32 10.53
N ASP A 282 -11.03 7.90 10.65
CA ASP A 282 -11.71 7.80 11.95
C ASP A 282 -10.98 6.84 12.90
N ALA A 283 -10.61 5.67 12.40
CA ALA A 283 -9.85 4.67 13.15
C ALA A 283 -8.45 5.18 13.55
N THR A 284 -7.80 5.94 12.67
CA THR A 284 -6.51 6.59 12.96
C THR A 284 -6.64 7.63 14.06
N LEU A 285 -7.63 8.51 13.97
CA LEU A 285 -7.90 9.52 15.01
C LEU A 285 -8.22 8.89 16.36
N GLN A 286 -8.97 7.79 16.37
CA GLN A 286 -9.24 7.03 17.59
C GLN A 286 -7.96 6.35 18.14
N ALA A 287 -7.11 5.81 17.26
CA ALA A 287 -5.82 5.26 17.67
C ALA A 287 -4.89 6.33 18.26
N MET A 288 -4.89 7.55 17.70
CA MET A 288 -4.15 8.70 18.24
C MET A 288 -4.60 9.07 19.66
N ASP A 289 -5.90 8.95 19.97
CA ASP A 289 -6.42 9.21 21.33
C ASP A 289 -5.91 8.20 22.35
N THR A 290 -5.74 6.94 21.95
CA THR A 290 -5.37 5.82 22.83
C THR A 290 -3.88 5.49 22.83
N ALA A 291 -3.11 6.01 21.88
CA ALA A 291 -1.66 5.80 21.79
C ALA A 291 -0.95 6.41 23.01
N GLU A 292 -0.04 5.64 23.56
CA GLU A 292 0.78 6.02 24.71
C GLU A 292 2.13 6.60 24.28
N ASP A 293 2.87 7.12 25.22
CA ASP A 293 4.22 7.65 25.00
C ASP A 293 5.17 6.58 24.42
N GLY A 294 5.76 6.87 23.28
CA GLY A 294 6.67 5.96 22.56
C GLY A 294 5.98 5.08 21.51
N ASP A 295 4.66 5.13 21.39
CA ASP A 295 3.91 4.33 20.41
C ASP A 295 4.01 4.89 19.00
N LEU A 296 3.85 3.99 18.03
CA LEU A 296 3.66 4.29 16.62
C LEU A 296 2.22 3.93 16.19
N VAL A 297 1.49 4.87 15.60
CA VAL A 297 0.28 4.59 14.83
C VAL A 297 0.67 4.62 13.36
N PHE A 298 0.48 3.51 12.67
CA PHE A 298 0.84 3.34 11.27
C PHE A 298 -0.42 3.03 10.46
N THR A 299 -0.78 3.90 9.51
CA THR A 299 -2.01 3.79 8.71
C THR A 299 -1.69 3.72 7.24
N ASN A 300 -2.32 2.77 6.53
CA ASN A 300 -2.35 2.70 5.08
C ASN A 300 -3.74 3.14 4.56
N PHE A 301 -3.80 4.26 3.84
CA PHE A 301 -4.99 4.79 3.18
C PHE A 301 -5.12 4.19 1.78
N VAL A 302 -5.66 2.99 1.69
CA VAL A 302 -5.58 2.09 0.54
C VAL A 302 -6.47 2.46 -0.65
N ASP A 303 -7.53 3.27 -0.46
CA ASP A 303 -8.47 3.56 -1.54
C ASP A 303 -7.84 4.34 -2.69
N PHE A 304 -6.81 5.15 -2.43
CA PHE A 304 -6.10 5.90 -3.47
C PHE A 304 -5.58 4.96 -4.55
N ASP A 305 -4.96 3.85 -4.14
CA ASP A 305 -4.51 2.80 -5.03
C ASP A 305 -5.65 1.94 -5.56
N MET A 306 -6.35 1.26 -4.65
CA MET A 306 -7.28 0.18 -4.97
C MET A 306 -8.50 0.64 -5.76
N LEU A 307 -9.06 1.82 -5.43
CA LEU A 307 -10.29 2.32 -6.05
C LEU A 307 -10.02 3.27 -7.21
N TYR A 308 -8.89 3.99 -7.19
CA TYR A 308 -8.66 5.08 -8.13
C TYR A 308 -7.42 4.90 -9.00
N GLY A 309 -6.26 4.55 -8.42
CA GLY A 309 -5.02 4.33 -9.14
C GLY A 309 -5.13 3.21 -10.18
N HIS A 310 -5.34 1.99 -9.74
CA HIS A 310 -5.53 0.82 -10.60
C HIS A 310 -6.72 0.92 -11.57
N ARG A 311 -7.76 1.67 -11.20
CA ARG A 311 -8.95 1.85 -12.04
C ARG A 311 -8.86 3.04 -12.99
N ARG A 312 -7.74 3.77 -12.94
CA ARG A 312 -7.51 4.96 -13.78
C ARG A 312 -8.63 6.00 -13.62
N ASP A 313 -9.17 6.13 -12.40
CA ASP A 313 -10.23 7.06 -12.05
C ASP A 313 -9.66 8.38 -11.50
N VAL A 314 -9.24 9.29 -12.39
CA VAL A 314 -8.66 10.58 -12.02
C VAL A 314 -9.61 11.44 -11.18
N PRO A 315 -10.89 11.64 -11.55
CA PRO A 315 -11.82 12.41 -10.72
C PRO A 315 -12.03 11.82 -9.33
N GLY A 316 -12.12 10.49 -9.22
CA GLY A 316 -12.25 9.80 -7.94
C GLY A 316 -11.01 9.95 -7.07
N TYR A 317 -9.81 9.86 -7.67
CA TYR A 317 -8.54 10.06 -6.97
C TYR A 317 -8.42 11.48 -6.42
N ALA A 318 -8.73 12.49 -7.27
CA ALA A 318 -8.72 13.89 -6.88
C ALA A 318 -9.69 14.16 -5.71
N ALA A 319 -10.94 13.69 -5.80
CA ALA A 319 -11.93 13.83 -4.74
C ALA A 319 -11.49 13.18 -3.43
N ALA A 320 -10.86 12.00 -3.50
CA ALA A 320 -10.33 11.31 -2.33
C ALA A 320 -9.18 12.08 -1.67
N LEU A 321 -8.28 12.69 -2.46
CA LEU A 321 -7.21 13.56 -1.96
C LEU A 321 -7.78 14.81 -1.28
N GLU A 322 -8.77 15.47 -1.90
CA GLU A 322 -9.46 16.66 -1.34
C GLU A 322 -10.15 16.31 0.00
N ALA A 323 -10.81 15.14 0.06
CA ALA A 323 -11.46 14.67 1.28
C ALA A 323 -10.46 14.33 2.39
N PHE A 324 -9.30 13.75 2.05
CA PHE A 324 -8.22 13.49 3.00
C PHE A 324 -7.60 14.80 3.51
N ASP A 325 -7.28 15.73 2.61
CA ASP A 325 -6.70 17.03 2.95
C ASP A 325 -7.60 17.82 3.91
N ALA A 326 -8.91 17.82 3.66
CA ALA A 326 -9.89 18.51 4.51
C ALA A 326 -9.93 17.99 5.95
N ARG A 327 -9.50 16.75 6.20
CA ARG A 327 -9.46 16.13 7.53
C ARG A 327 -8.12 16.28 8.27
N LEU A 328 -7.08 16.81 7.64
CA LEU A 328 -5.78 17.01 8.30
C LEU A 328 -5.83 17.93 9.53
N PRO A 329 -6.68 19.00 9.60
CA PRO A 329 -6.85 19.78 10.82
C PRO A 329 -7.31 18.94 12.04
N GLU A 330 -8.10 17.88 11.85
CA GLU A 330 -8.51 16.98 12.93
C GLU A 330 -7.29 16.26 13.54
N VAL A 331 -6.34 15.83 12.69
CA VAL A 331 -5.06 15.25 13.12
C VAL A 331 -4.29 16.27 13.94
N GLY A 332 -4.16 17.51 13.44
CA GLY A 332 -3.49 18.60 14.14
C GLY A 332 -4.04 18.85 15.54
N GLY A 333 -5.37 18.79 15.68
CA GLY A 333 -6.07 18.99 16.95
C GLY A 333 -5.80 17.90 18.02
N LYS A 334 -5.26 16.74 17.63
CA LYS A 334 -4.94 15.62 18.54
C LYS A 334 -3.46 15.54 18.94
N LEU A 335 -2.61 16.38 18.34
CA LEU A 335 -1.18 16.35 18.62
C LEU A 335 -0.86 16.95 19.98
N LYS A 336 0.01 16.26 20.71
CA LYS A 336 0.59 16.69 21.97
C LYS A 336 2.02 17.25 21.73
N PRO A 337 2.56 18.08 22.65
CA PRO A 337 3.94 18.54 22.54
C PRO A 337 4.92 17.36 22.36
N GLY A 338 5.73 17.44 21.31
CA GLY A 338 6.71 16.43 20.96
C GLY A 338 6.20 15.32 20.02
N ASP A 339 4.94 15.29 19.64
CA ASP A 339 4.44 14.33 18.64
C ASP A 339 5.01 14.62 17.24
N LEU A 340 5.15 13.57 16.45
CA LEU A 340 5.58 13.60 15.06
C LEU A 340 4.54 12.95 14.16
N VAL A 341 4.07 13.67 13.14
CA VAL A 341 3.30 13.10 12.02
C VAL A 341 4.18 13.08 10.78
N ILE A 342 4.18 11.97 10.04
CA ILE A 342 4.77 11.88 8.71
C ILE A 342 3.69 11.43 7.73
N LEU A 343 3.48 12.22 6.66
CA LEU A 343 2.69 11.84 5.49
C LEU A 343 3.66 11.40 4.39
N THR A 344 3.40 10.25 3.78
CA THR A 344 4.20 9.70 2.68
C THR A 344 3.32 8.82 1.78
N ALA A 345 3.93 8.17 0.82
CA ALA A 345 3.36 7.09 0.01
C ALA A 345 4.36 5.93 -0.08
N ASP A 346 3.92 4.82 -0.58
CA ASP A 346 4.73 3.60 -0.76
C ASP A 346 5.22 3.42 -2.21
N HIS A 347 4.52 3.96 -3.18
CA HIS A 347 4.85 4.00 -4.61
C HIS A 347 3.99 5.05 -5.33
N GLY A 348 4.04 5.09 -6.67
CA GLY A 348 3.09 5.81 -7.51
C GLY A 348 2.06 4.87 -8.14
N CYS A 349 0.92 5.40 -8.57
CA CYS A 349 -0.02 4.74 -9.47
C CYS A 349 -0.78 5.81 -10.26
N ASP A 350 -0.08 6.42 -11.20
CA ASP A 350 -0.58 7.53 -12.00
C ASP A 350 -1.86 7.12 -12.77
N PRO A 351 -3.02 7.70 -12.44
CA PRO A 351 -4.29 7.28 -13.04
C PRO A 351 -4.44 7.70 -14.50
N THR A 352 -3.50 8.46 -15.04
CA THR A 352 -3.44 8.81 -16.47
C THR A 352 -2.47 7.92 -17.25
N TRP A 353 -1.69 7.07 -16.54
CA TRP A 353 -0.65 6.24 -17.15
C TRP A 353 -1.24 5.03 -17.85
N ARG A 354 -0.44 4.46 -18.78
CA ARG A 354 -0.84 3.24 -19.50
C ARG A 354 -1.00 2.03 -18.59
N GLY A 355 -1.80 1.06 -19.01
CA GLY A 355 -2.08 -0.15 -18.25
C GLY A 355 -2.81 0.12 -16.94
N THR A 356 -2.66 -0.76 -15.97
CA THR A 356 -3.29 -0.68 -14.65
C THR A 356 -2.31 -0.91 -13.50
N ASP A 357 -1.00 -0.98 -13.80
CA ASP A 357 0.06 -1.26 -12.84
C ASP A 357 0.49 0.02 -12.09
N HIS A 358 1.21 -0.17 -10.99
CA HIS A 358 1.87 0.91 -10.26
C HIS A 358 2.93 1.60 -11.12
N THR A 359 3.27 2.83 -10.75
CA THR A 359 4.30 3.63 -11.44
C THR A 359 5.48 3.90 -10.52
N ARG A 360 6.71 3.80 -11.08
CA ARG A 360 7.96 4.06 -10.38
C ARG A 360 8.17 5.56 -10.23
N GLU A 361 7.85 6.09 -9.05
CA GLU A 361 7.90 7.51 -8.74
C GLU A 361 8.63 7.78 -7.44
N ARG A 362 9.07 9.00 -7.23
CA ARG A 362 9.37 9.49 -5.89
C ARG A 362 8.10 9.61 -5.08
N VAL A 363 8.24 9.45 -3.76
CA VAL A 363 7.12 9.65 -2.83
C VAL A 363 7.33 10.92 -1.99
N PRO A 364 6.26 11.58 -1.54
CA PRO A 364 6.37 12.74 -0.67
C PRO A 364 6.88 12.34 0.71
N ILE A 365 7.60 13.25 1.36
CA ILE A 365 7.89 13.23 2.80
C ILE A 365 7.43 14.58 3.35
N ILE A 366 6.40 14.57 4.20
CA ILE A 366 5.91 15.73 4.91
C ILE A 366 5.90 15.40 6.39
N ALA A 367 6.76 16.04 7.18
CA ALA A 367 6.89 15.78 8.60
C ALA A 367 6.57 17.04 9.41
N TYR A 368 5.61 16.94 10.33
CA TYR A 368 5.16 18.05 11.15
C TYR A 368 4.76 17.59 12.57
N GLY A 369 4.69 18.55 13.48
CA GLY A 369 4.27 18.34 14.85
C GLY A 369 4.64 19.52 15.74
N PRO A 370 4.08 19.61 16.95
CA PRO A 370 4.38 20.70 17.86
C PRO A 370 5.86 20.76 18.23
N GLY A 371 6.52 21.88 17.88
CA GLY A 371 7.94 22.09 18.13
C GLY A 371 8.87 21.66 16.99
N LEU A 372 8.36 21.03 15.92
CA LEU A 372 9.15 20.73 14.73
C LEU A 372 9.37 22.00 13.90
N ARG A 373 10.63 22.22 13.47
CA ARG A 373 10.94 23.39 12.63
C ARG A 373 10.74 23.07 11.16
N PRO A 374 10.02 23.92 10.42
CA PRO A 374 9.88 23.77 8.98
C PRO A 374 11.25 23.86 8.28
N ARG A 375 11.51 22.94 7.33
CA ARG A 375 12.71 22.96 6.49
C ARG A 375 12.54 22.13 5.23
N ASP A 376 13.26 22.47 4.20
CA ASP A 376 13.45 21.62 3.02
C ASP A 376 14.55 20.58 3.34
N ILE A 377 14.25 19.29 3.14
CA ILE A 377 15.20 18.18 3.30
C ILE A 377 15.64 17.61 1.94
N GLY A 378 15.22 18.25 0.85
CA GLY A 378 15.55 17.86 -0.51
C GLY A 378 15.01 16.48 -0.91
N ILE A 379 15.73 15.84 -1.83
CA ILE A 379 15.41 14.48 -2.30
C ILE A 379 16.24 13.48 -1.51
N ARG A 380 15.59 12.59 -0.78
CA ARG A 380 16.23 11.52 -0.02
C ARG A 380 16.55 10.34 -0.94
N SER A 381 17.61 9.63 -0.63
CA SER A 381 18.08 8.51 -1.46
C SER A 381 17.29 7.21 -1.25
N THR A 382 16.52 7.11 -0.19
CA THR A 382 15.74 5.92 0.17
C THR A 382 14.53 6.27 1.04
N TYR A 383 13.45 5.48 0.94
CA TYR A 383 12.31 5.57 1.86
C TYR A 383 12.68 5.17 3.30
N ALA A 384 13.74 4.39 3.48
CA ALA A 384 14.22 3.95 4.80
C ALA A 384 14.57 5.12 5.74
N ASP A 385 14.86 6.31 5.19
CA ASP A 385 15.08 7.53 5.96
C ASP A 385 13.86 7.91 6.82
N ILE A 386 12.66 7.54 6.39
CA ILE A 386 11.40 7.74 7.13
C ILE A 386 11.42 6.92 8.42
N GLY A 387 11.67 5.62 8.30
CA GLY A 387 11.74 4.70 9.44
C GLY A 387 12.84 5.10 10.44
N GLU A 388 14.00 5.49 9.94
CA GLU A 388 15.10 5.94 10.79
C GLU A 388 14.84 7.29 11.47
N THR A 389 14.03 8.14 10.84
CA THR A 389 13.57 9.37 11.48
C THR A 389 12.61 9.07 12.62
N ILE A 390 11.69 8.13 12.44
CA ILE A 390 10.78 7.68 13.51
C ILE A 390 11.58 7.00 14.63
N ALA A 391 12.52 6.11 14.30
CA ALA A 391 13.37 5.43 15.29
C ALA A 391 14.12 6.43 16.16
N ARG A 392 14.77 7.42 15.54
CA ARG A 392 15.47 8.50 16.25
C ARG A 392 14.51 9.33 17.13
N HIS A 393 13.34 9.68 16.58
CA HIS A 393 12.32 10.46 17.28
C HIS A 393 11.82 9.75 18.54
N LEU A 394 11.52 8.45 18.43
CA LEU A 394 11.08 7.60 19.53
C LEU A 394 12.21 7.07 20.41
N ARG A 395 13.46 7.44 20.10
CA ARG A 395 14.69 7.08 20.85
C ARG A 395 14.90 5.59 20.99
N ILE A 396 14.69 4.85 19.89
CA ILE A 396 15.04 3.44 19.78
C ILE A 396 16.30 3.26 18.92
N PRO A 397 16.96 2.09 18.96
CA PRO A 397 18.14 1.82 18.14
C PRO A 397 17.86 2.00 16.63
N THR A 398 18.83 2.54 15.91
CA THR A 398 18.78 2.73 14.46
C THR A 398 18.85 1.40 13.71
N GLY A 399 18.30 1.35 12.48
CA GLY A 399 18.45 0.25 11.55
C GLY A 399 19.68 0.38 10.65
N LEU A 400 19.71 -0.40 9.57
CA LEU A 400 20.88 -0.52 8.69
C LEU A 400 20.82 0.39 7.47
N HIS A 401 19.63 0.76 6.99
CA HIS A 401 19.44 1.23 5.62
C HIS A 401 19.03 2.70 5.46
N GLY A 402 18.74 3.42 6.50
CA GLY A 402 18.29 4.81 6.42
C GLY A 402 19.10 5.77 7.27
N ARG A 403 18.80 7.07 7.10
CA ARG A 403 19.34 8.15 7.93
C ARG A 403 18.24 9.13 8.30
N SER A 404 18.10 9.39 9.59
CA SER A 404 17.15 10.40 10.07
C SER A 404 17.41 11.75 9.40
N PHE A 405 16.33 12.40 9.01
CA PHE A 405 16.34 13.78 8.52
C PHE A 405 15.89 14.81 9.57
N LEU A 406 15.68 14.42 10.81
CA LEU A 406 15.39 15.27 11.97
C LEU A 406 16.55 15.32 12.95
#